data_0c674df699deb7aba66d2dd68544d881
#
_entry.id   0c674df699deb7aba66d2dd68544d881
#
_cell.length_a   1.000
_cell.length_b   1.000
_cell.length_c   1.000
_cell.angle_alpha   90.00
_cell.angle_beta   90.00
_cell.angle_gamma   90.00
#
_symmetry.space_group_name_H-M   'P 1'
#
loop_
_entity.id
_entity.type
_entity.pdbx_description
1 polymer ?
#
loop_
_entity_poly.entity_id
_entity_poly.type
_entity_poly.pdbx_seq_one_letter_code
_entity_poly.pdbx_strand_id
1 'polypeptide(L)'
;MTRDITERKKAEALILRQMKELSRSNEELEQFAAVASHDLQEPLRMVSSYVQLLSRQYKGKLDGKADEFIALALDGTVRMRTLISDPLTYSKVAAKHVELHTTSSEKTLQNALVNLQGAIADSHASVTHDPLPAVMADEMQLTQLFQNLVGNAIKYQKDGTPKIHISAAVDGDGRWDFSVQDNGIGIDPKNFERVFGMFQRLHTPEEFAGTGIGLALCKKIVERHGGNISVESQAGQGSTFHFSLAASFEGVPLAA
;
A
#
# COMPACT_ATOMS: atom_id res chain seq x y z
N MET A 1 -48.09 14.13 16.33
CA MET A 1 -47.47 13.57 15.12
C MET A 1 -46.67 14.60 14.29
N THR A 2 -47.09 15.85 14.16
CA THR A 2 -46.39 16.92 13.37
C THR A 2 -45.08 17.43 13.99
N ARG A 3 -44.93 17.40 15.31
CA ARG A 3 -43.75 17.93 16.04
C ARG A 3 -42.50 17.06 15.83
N ASP A 4 -42.67 15.75 15.72
CA ASP A 4 -41.61 14.76 15.53
C ASP A 4 -40.96 14.87 14.14
N ILE A 5 -41.76 15.14 13.11
CA ILE A 5 -41.27 15.30 11.72
C ILE A 5 -40.41 16.56 11.56
N THR A 6 -40.73 17.64 12.31
CA THR A 6 -39.99 18.90 12.23
C THR A 6 -38.64 18.79 12.93
N GLU A 7 -38.55 18.12 14.07
CA GLU A 7 -37.29 17.85 14.76
C GLU A 7 -36.37 16.92 13.94
N ARG A 8 -36.96 15.86 13.35
CA ARG A 8 -36.22 14.98 12.47
C ARG A 8 -35.64 15.70 11.24
N LYS A 9 -36.44 16.53 10.55
CA LYS A 9 -35.95 17.36 9.43
C LYS A 9 -34.86 18.33 9.83
N LYS A 10 -34.93 18.93 11.01
CA LYS A 10 -33.88 19.82 11.54
C LYS A 10 -32.59 19.03 11.81
N ALA A 11 -32.69 17.83 12.40
CA ALA A 11 -31.53 16.97 12.64
C ALA A 11 -30.89 16.51 11.33
N GLU A 12 -31.70 16.08 10.36
CA GLU A 12 -31.23 15.70 9.00
C GLU A 12 -30.53 16.88 8.30
N ALA A 13 -31.09 18.08 8.37
CA ALA A 13 -30.48 19.29 7.79
C ALA A 13 -29.15 19.67 8.48
N LEU A 14 -29.06 19.50 9.81
CA LEU A 14 -27.84 19.74 10.57
C LEU A 14 -26.75 18.73 10.19
N ILE A 15 -27.10 17.44 10.13
CA ILE A 15 -26.18 16.37 9.70
C ILE A 15 -25.66 16.65 8.30
N LEU A 16 -26.55 16.99 7.35
CA LEU A 16 -26.15 17.29 5.98
C LEU A 16 -25.21 18.50 5.91
N ARG A 17 -25.47 19.52 6.73
CA ARG A 17 -24.57 20.70 6.83
C ARG A 17 -23.21 20.31 7.40
N GLN A 18 -23.17 19.55 8.48
CA GLN A 18 -21.91 19.07 9.09
C GLN A 18 -21.12 18.18 8.12
N MET A 19 -21.81 17.29 7.39
CA MET A 19 -21.16 16.47 6.35
C MET A 19 -20.53 17.32 5.25
N LYS A 20 -21.22 18.37 4.79
CA LYS A 20 -20.67 19.31 3.80
C LYS A 20 -19.47 20.10 4.32
N GLU A 21 -19.54 20.60 5.55
CA GLU A 21 -18.44 21.33 6.19
C GLU A 21 -17.23 20.40 6.40
N LEU A 22 -17.45 19.16 6.83
CA LEU A 22 -16.40 18.15 6.99
C LEU A 22 -15.77 17.76 5.64
N SER A 23 -16.58 17.53 4.61
CA SER A 23 -16.08 17.23 3.25
C SER A 23 -15.21 18.37 2.73
N ARG A 24 -15.68 19.60 2.85
CA ARG A 24 -14.93 20.79 2.42
C ARG A 24 -13.60 20.94 3.17
N SER A 25 -13.63 20.79 4.49
CA SER A 25 -12.42 20.89 5.33
C SER A 25 -11.42 19.78 4.97
N ASN A 26 -11.92 18.58 4.66
CA ASN A 26 -11.07 17.46 4.22
C ASN A 26 -10.42 17.75 2.85
N GLU A 27 -11.21 18.29 1.89
CA GLU A 27 -10.70 18.69 0.57
C GLU A 27 -9.63 19.80 0.67
N GLU A 28 -9.85 20.81 1.50
CA GLU A 28 -8.87 21.88 1.76
C GLU A 28 -7.58 21.34 2.39
N LEU A 29 -7.68 20.40 3.35
CA LEU A 29 -6.54 19.74 3.97
C LEU A 29 -5.76 18.88 2.97
N GLU A 30 -6.45 18.15 2.10
CA GLU A 30 -5.83 17.35 1.04
C GLU A 30 -5.09 18.21 0.02
N GLN A 31 -5.69 19.32 -0.40
CA GLN A 31 -5.06 20.27 -1.30
C GLN A 31 -3.81 20.90 -0.66
N PHE A 32 -3.89 21.29 0.60
CA PHE A 32 -2.75 21.80 1.34
C PHE A 32 -1.62 20.77 1.43
N ALA A 33 -1.95 19.52 1.79
CA ALA A 33 -0.98 18.42 1.87
C ALA A 33 -0.34 18.14 0.51
N ALA A 34 -1.09 18.22 -0.59
CA ALA A 34 -0.58 18.02 -1.95
C ALA A 34 0.41 19.10 -2.36
N VAL A 35 0.09 20.39 -2.10
CA VAL A 35 0.98 21.52 -2.40
C VAL A 35 2.24 21.46 -1.55
N ALA A 36 2.08 21.31 -0.23
CA ALA A 36 3.22 21.24 0.68
C ALA A 36 4.18 20.09 0.33
N SER A 37 3.65 18.95 -0.07
CA SER A 37 4.49 17.81 -0.45
C SER A 37 5.19 18.01 -1.79
N HIS A 38 4.55 18.64 -2.77
CA HIS A 38 5.20 19.02 -4.02
C HIS A 38 6.41 19.93 -3.72
N ASP A 39 6.21 20.95 -2.90
CA ASP A 39 7.24 21.92 -2.56
C ASP A 39 8.38 21.34 -1.73
N LEU A 40 8.11 20.25 -0.99
CA LEU A 40 9.14 19.48 -0.28
C LEU A 40 9.88 18.48 -1.20
N GLN A 41 9.18 17.91 -2.18
CA GLN A 41 9.78 16.92 -3.09
C GLN A 41 10.79 17.55 -4.05
N GLU A 42 10.58 18.80 -4.49
CA GLU A 42 11.47 19.46 -5.45
C GLU A 42 12.88 19.69 -4.90
N PRO A 43 13.08 20.35 -3.73
CA PRO A 43 14.41 20.52 -3.14
C PRO A 43 15.04 19.17 -2.78
N LEU A 44 14.26 18.20 -2.33
CA LEU A 44 14.75 16.87 -2.00
C LEU A 44 15.26 16.12 -3.24
N ARG A 45 14.59 16.28 -4.38
CA ARG A 45 15.03 15.73 -5.67
C ARG A 45 16.39 16.33 -6.08
N MET A 46 16.57 17.63 -5.89
CA MET A 46 17.86 18.28 -6.16
C MET A 46 18.98 17.74 -5.25
N VAL A 47 18.74 17.65 -3.95
CA VAL A 47 19.71 17.07 -2.99
C VAL A 47 20.06 15.64 -3.40
N SER A 48 19.06 14.78 -3.65
CA SER A 48 19.28 13.40 -4.09
C SER A 48 20.11 13.32 -5.37
N SER A 49 19.82 14.18 -6.36
CA SER A 49 20.57 14.21 -7.62
C SER A 49 22.03 14.58 -7.43
N TYR A 50 22.33 15.60 -6.62
CA TYR A 50 23.72 16.00 -6.36
C TYR A 50 24.48 14.96 -5.55
N VAL A 51 23.86 14.33 -4.55
CA VAL A 51 24.49 13.24 -3.78
C VAL A 51 24.75 12.02 -4.67
N GLN A 52 23.82 11.70 -5.62
CA GLN A 52 24.06 10.65 -6.62
C GLN A 52 25.23 10.99 -7.55
N LEU A 53 25.35 12.23 -7.99
CA LEU A 53 26.49 12.68 -8.80
C LEU A 53 27.80 12.55 -8.02
N LEU A 54 27.83 12.96 -6.75
CA LEU A 54 28.99 12.77 -5.87
C LEU A 54 29.35 11.28 -5.76
N SER A 55 28.37 10.42 -5.51
CA SER A 55 28.59 8.98 -5.46
C SER A 55 29.21 8.44 -6.76
N ARG A 56 28.64 8.79 -7.92
CA ARG A 56 29.15 8.30 -9.22
C ARG A 56 30.55 8.83 -9.56
N GLN A 57 30.81 10.10 -9.24
CA GLN A 57 32.06 10.77 -9.65
C GLN A 57 33.25 10.47 -8.73
N TYR A 58 32.98 10.25 -7.43
CA TYR A 58 33.98 10.17 -6.40
C TYR A 58 34.08 8.81 -5.69
N LYS A 59 33.20 7.85 -5.99
CA LYS A 59 33.25 6.49 -5.42
C LYS A 59 34.63 5.87 -5.61
N GLY A 60 35.27 5.49 -4.50
CA GLY A 60 36.62 4.92 -4.49
C GLY A 60 37.76 5.90 -4.80
N LYS A 61 37.46 7.21 -4.98
CA LYS A 61 38.47 8.27 -5.15
C LYS A 61 38.73 9.07 -3.88
N LEU A 62 37.80 9.01 -2.94
CA LEU A 62 37.90 9.57 -1.60
C LEU A 62 38.17 8.44 -0.59
N ASP A 63 38.31 8.78 0.68
CA ASP A 63 38.45 7.76 1.71
C ASP A 63 37.14 6.97 1.93
N GLY A 64 37.27 5.81 2.57
CA GLY A 64 36.09 4.92 2.78
C GLY A 64 35.01 5.57 3.66
N LYS A 65 35.33 6.54 4.50
CA LYS A 65 34.34 7.29 5.29
C LYS A 65 33.53 8.23 4.42
N ALA A 66 34.11 8.82 3.38
CA ALA A 66 33.35 9.65 2.44
C ALA A 66 32.33 8.82 1.64
N ASP A 67 32.72 7.63 1.19
CA ASP A 67 31.79 6.70 0.52
C ASP A 67 30.62 6.29 1.43
N GLU A 68 30.91 6.03 2.72
CA GLU A 68 29.89 5.73 3.73
C GLU A 68 28.93 6.91 3.96
N PHE A 69 29.46 8.14 4.12
CA PHE A 69 28.62 9.33 4.30
C PHE A 69 27.75 9.63 3.10
N ILE A 70 28.24 9.43 1.88
CA ILE A 70 27.48 9.59 0.66
C ILE A 70 26.35 8.56 0.60
N ALA A 71 26.61 7.30 0.96
CA ALA A 71 25.61 6.25 1.01
C ALA A 71 24.50 6.55 2.04
N LEU A 72 24.87 6.98 3.25
CA LEU A 72 23.94 7.41 4.30
C LEU A 72 23.09 8.60 3.87
N ALA A 73 23.68 9.58 3.19
CA ALA A 73 22.97 10.75 2.68
C ALA A 73 21.95 10.35 1.60
N LEU A 74 22.32 9.45 0.68
CA LEU A 74 21.41 8.91 -0.34
C LEU A 74 20.22 8.17 0.30
N ASP A 75 20.48 7.29 1.24
CA ASP A 75 19.46 6.56 1.96
C ASP A 75 18.52 7.53 2.71
N GLY A 76 19.06 8.56 3.36
CA GLY A 76 18.29 9.63 3.99
C GLY A 76 17.35 10.35 3.02
N THR A 77 17.82 10.67 1.80
CA THR A 77 16.96 11.32 0.79
C THR A 77 15.85 10.41 0.28
N VAL A 78 16.11 9.12 0.11
CA VAL A 78 15.09 8.12 -0.26
C VAL A 78 14.04 8.01 0.83
N ARG A 79 14.45 7.92 2.10
CA ARG A 79 13.52 7.86 3.24
C ARG A 79 12.64 9.11 3.33
N MET A 80 13.21 10.32 3.20
CA MET A 80 12.42 11.56 3.22
C MET A 80 11.41 11.60 2.09
N ARG A 81 11.79 11.19 0.87
CA ARG A 81 10.86 11.11 -0.27
C ARG A 81 9.68 10.19 0.02
N THR A 82 9.92 9.02 0.58
CA THR A 82 8.87 8.06 0.93
C THR A 82 7.96 8.62 2.03
N LEU A 83 8.52 9.26 3.07
CA LEU A 83 7.75 9.92 4.14
C LEU A 83 6.82 11.03 3.63
N ILE A 84 7.20 11.71 2.54
CA ILE A 84 6.39 12.76 1.92
C ILE A 84 5.36 12.16 0.95
N SER A 85 5.74 11.13 0.16
CA SER A 85 4.87 10.57 -0.88
C SER A 85 3.78 9.65 -0.35
N ASP A 86 4.06 8.86 0.67
CA ASP A 86 3.13 7.84 1.16
C ASP A 86 1.84 8.42 1.78
N PRO A 87 1.91 9.46 2.65
CA PRO A 87 0.71 10.13 3.17
C PRO A 87 -0.15 10.74 2.05
N LEU A 88 0.49 11.32 1.01
CA LEU A 88 -0.23 11.86 -0.15
C LEU A 88 -0.94 10.78 -0.95
N THR A 89 -0.28 9.65 -1.16
CA THR A 89 -0.87 8.52 -1.87
C THR A 89 -2.08 8.00 -1.11
N TYR A 90 -1.96 7.88 0.23
CA TYR A 90 -3.07 7.50 1.09
C TYR A 90 -4.23 8.50 1.00
N SER A 91 -3.96 9.81 1.08
CA SER A 91 -4.96 10.86 0.96
C SER A 91 -5.65 10.82 -0.42
N LYS A 92 -4.90 10.73 -1.51
CA LYS A 92 -5.46 10.62 -2.87
C LYS A 92 -6.37 9.40 -3.04
N VAL A 93 -5.96 8.25 -2.51
CA VAL A 93 -6.81 7.05 -2.50
C VAL A 93 -8.04 7.27 -1.64
N ALA A 94 -7.95 7.99 -0.52
CA ALA A 94 -9.09 8.28 0.34
C ALA A 94 -10.12 9.23 -0.30
N ALA A 95 -9.69 10.21 -1.09
CA ALA A 95 -10.54 11.27 -1.65
C ALA A 95 -11.18 10.93 -3.00
N LYS A 96 -10.42 10.32 -3.91
CA LYS A 96 -10.86 10.12 -5.30
C LYS A 96 -12.02 9.12 -5.36
N HIS A 97 -13.10 9.47 -6.07
CA HIS A 97 -14.17 8.52 -6.38
C HIS A 97 -13.57 7.32 -7.13
N VAL A 98 -13.85 6.11 -6.67
CA VAL A 98 -13.33 4.89 -7.31
C VAL A 98 -14.28 4.52 -8.44
N GLU A 99 -13.77 4.55 -9.66
CA GLU A 99 -14.47 4.00 -10.81
C GLU A 99 -14.05 2.54 -10.97
N LEU A 100 -14.97 1.63 -10.64
CA LEU A 100 -14.75 0.20 -10.73
C LEU A 100 -15.04 -0.28 -12.15
N HIS A 101 -14.05 -0.91 -12.77
CA HIS A 101 -14.18 -1.54 -14.08
C HIS A 101 -13.77 -3.01 -14.00
N THR A 102 -14.20 -3.81 -14.98
CA THR A 102 -13.66 -5.16 -15.16
C THR A 102 -12.15 -5.08 -15.38
N THR A 103 -11.38 -5.55 -14.42
CA THR A 103 -9.91 -5.42 -14.37
C THR A 103 -9.28 -6.80 -14.22
N SER A 104 -8.30 -7.10 -15.06
CA SER A 104 -7.51 -8.33 -14.98
C SER A 104 -6.54 -8.26 -13.81
N SER A 105 -6.75 -9.09 -12.78
CA SER A 105 -5.83 -9.20 -11.64
C SER A 105 -4.46 -9.73 -12.07
N GLU A 106 -4.42 -10.58 -13.09
CA GLU A 106 -3.18 -11.08 -13.70
C GLU A 106 -2.32 -9.93 -14.23
N LYS A 107 -2.91 -9.02 -15.02
CA LYS A 107 -2.22 -7.86 -15.58
C LYS A 107 -1.74 -6.90 -14.49
N THR A 108 -2.56 -6.65 -13.48
CA THR A 108 -2.20 -5.75 -12.37
C THR A 108 -1.07 -6.33 -11.51
N LEU A 109 -1.07 -7.64 -11.28
CA LEU A 109 0.05 -8.33 -10.62
C LEU A 109 1.33 -8.20 -11.46
N GLN A 110 1.29 -8.44 -12.76
CA GLN A 110 2.45 -8.29 -13.63
C GLN A 110 3.00 -6.86 -13.60
N ASN A 111 2.14 -5.82 -13.63
CA ASN A 111 2.56 -4.43 -13.50
C ASN A 111 3.25 -4.18 -12.14
N ALA A 112 2.74 -4.75 -11.06
CA ALA A 112 3.36 -4.65 -9.73
C ALA A 112 4.73 -5.33 -9.69
N LEU A 113 4.87 -6.51 -10.29
CA LEU A 113 6.15 -7.24 -10.36
C LEU A 113 7.20 -6.50 -11.21
N VAL A 114 6.80 -5.86 -12.30
CA VAL A 114 7.67 -4.98 -13.09
C VAL A 114 8.19 -3.82 -12.24
N ASN A 115 7.32 -3.19 -11.45
CA ASN A 115 7.73 -2.11 -10.53
C ASN A 115 8.68 -2.59 -9.42
N LEU A 116 8.60 -3.86 -9.04
CA LEU A 116 9.42 -4.48 -7.99
C LEU A 116 10.63 -5.24 -8.53
N GLN A 117 10.88 -5.24 -9.84
CA GLN A 117 11.93 -6.06 -10.47
C GLN A 117 13.31 -5.89 -9.85
N GLY A 118 13.67 -4.65 -9.45
CA GLY A 118 14.93 -4.37 -8.75
C GLY A 118 15.00 -5.07 -7.40
N ALA A 119 13.97 -4.91 -6.56
CA ALA A 119 13.90 -5.55 -5.25
C ALA A 119 13.88 -7.09 -5.34
N ILE A 120 13.18 -7.63 -6.34
CA ILE A 120 13.13 -9.07 -6.62
C ILE A 120 14.53 -9.59 -7.01
N ALA A 121 15.23 -8.87 -7.88
CA ALA A 121 16.58 -9.26 -8.31
C ALA A 121 17.59 -9.17 -7.17
N ASP A 122 17.58 -8.08 -6.39
CA ASP A 122 18.52 -7.86 -5.30
C ASP A 122 18.34 -8.87 -4.15
N SER A 123 17.09 -9.27 -3.87
CA SER A 123 16.77 -10.25 -2.82
C SER A 123 16.75 -11.70 -3.32
N HIS A 124 16.87 -11.94 -4.62
CA HIS A 124 16.66 -13.23 -5.26
C HIS A 124 15.27 -13.84 -4.96
N ALA A 125 14.25 -12.99 -4.75
CA ALA A 125 12.92 -13.44 -4.38
C ALA A 125 12.28 -14.33 -5.45
N SER A 126 11.62 -15.40 -5.01
CA SER A 126 10.79 -16.27 -5.85
C SER A 126 9.33 -15.87 -5.69
N VAL A 127 8.73 -15.34 -6.74
CA VAL A 127 7.31 -14.98 -6.77
C VAL A 127 6.58 -15.90 -7.73
N THR A 128 5.57 -16.59 -7.23
CA THR A 128 4.71 -17.50 -7.99
C THR A 128 3.25 -17.13 -7.79
N HIS A 129 2.41 -17.47 -8.74
CA HIS A 129 0.95 -17.27 -8.59
C HIS A 129 0.17 -18.33 -9.33
N ASP A 130 -1.05 -18.61 -8.87
CA ASP A 130 -2.06 -19.34 -9.60
C ASP A 130 -2.73 -18.43 -10.65
N PRO A 131 -3.53 -18.96 -11.59
CA PRO A 131 -4.34 -18.15 -12.49
C PRO A 131 -5.24 -17.20 -11.71
N LEU A 132 -5.16 -15.89 -11.96
CA LEU A 132 -5.93 -14.88 -11.24
C LEU A 132 -7.14 -14.39 -12.03
N PRO A 133 -8.28 -14.16 -11.36
CA PRO A 133 -9.54 -13.78 -12.00
C PRO A 133 -9.56 -12.32 -12.47
N ALA A 134 -10.56 -11.99 -13.29
CA ALA A 134 -10.99 -10.61 -13.49
C ALA A 134 -11.95 -10.19 -12.36
N VAL A 135 -11.77 -8.97 -11.87
CA VAL A 135 -12.54 -8.40 -10.75
C VAL A 135 -13.03 -6.99 -11.06
N MET A 136 -13.98 -6.49 -10.28
CA MET A 136 -14.40 -5.09 -10.34
C MET A 136 -13.42 -4.24 -9.53
N ALA A 137 -12.50 -3.53 -10.21
CA ALA A 137 -11.45 -2.75 -9.54
C ALA A 137 -10.98 -1.54 -10.37
N ASP A 138 -10.32 -0.58 -9.68
CA ASP A 138 -9.45 0.41 -10.29
C ASP A 138 -8.07 -0.23 -10.53
N GLU A 139 -7.63 -0.30 -11.79
CA GLU A 139 -6.39 -0.97 -12.21
C GLU A 139 -5.15 -0.42 -11.47
N MET A 140 -5.09 0.89 -11.26
CA MET A 140 -3.96 1.52 -10.61
C MET A 140 -3.91 1.19 -9.11
N GLN A 141 -5.06 1.23 -8.44
CA GLN A 141 -5.16 0.92 -7.01
C GLN A 141 -4.90 -0.57 -6.76
N LEU A 142 -5.40 -1.47 -7.61
CA LEU A 142 -5.13 -2.91 -7.50
C LEU A 142 -3.64 -3.22 -7.75
N THR A 143 -2.99 -2.56 -8.72
CA THR A 143 -1.54 -2.65 -8.92
C THR A 143 -0.78 -2.20 -7.67
N GLN A 144 -1.19 -1.09 -7.05
CA GLN A 144 -0.59 -0.55 -5.82
C GLN A 144 -0.77 -1.51 -4.62
N LEU A 145 -1.93 -2.17 -4.54
CA LEU A 145 -2.21 -3.17 -3.51
C LEU A 145 -1.23 -4.35 -3.61
N PHE A 146 -1.11 -4.96 -4.80
CA PHE A 146 -0.14 -6.04 -5.03
C PHE A 146 1.29 -5.58 -4.78
N GLN A 147 1.66 -4.40 -5.26
CA GLN A 147 3.01 -3.85 -5.05
C GLN A 147 3.34 -3.70 -3.56
N ASN A 148 2.41 -3.23 -2.74
CA ASN A 148 2.62 -3.10 -1.30
C ASN A 148 2.72 -4.46 -0.60
N LEU A 149 1.85 -5.41 -0.92
CA LEU A 149 1.86 -6.73 -0.28
C LEU A 149 3.11 -7.53 -0.67
N VAL A 150 3.42 -7.62 -1.97
CA VAL A 150 4.63 -8.32 -2.46
C VAL A 150 5.90 -7.62 -1.98
N GLY A 151 5.94 -6.29 -2.01
CA GLY A 151 7.06 -5.51 -1.48
C GLY A 151 7.31 -5.75 0.01
N ASN A 152 6.25 -5.85 0.81
CA ASN A 152 6.35 -6.22 2.21
C ASN A 152 6.88 -7.64 2.40
N ALA A 153 6.40 -8.60 1.63
CA ALA A 153 6.85 -9.99 1.67
C ALA A 153 8.36 -10.13 1.36
N ILE A 154 8.87 -9.35 0.38
CA ILE A 154 10.31 -9.29 0.08
C ILE A 154 11.07 -8.67 1.25
N LYS A 155 10.56 -7.56 1.76
CA LYS A 155 11.24 -6.73 2.77
C LYS A 155 11.35 -7.41 4.13
N TYR A 156 10.28 -8.06 4.61
CA TYR A 156 10.23 -8.65 5.95
C TYR A 156 10.73 -10.09 6.00
N GLN A 157 11.77 -10.38 5.21
CA GLN A 157 12.52 -11.63 5.24
C GLN A 157 13.86 -11.40 5.94
N LYS A 158 14.21 -12.25 6.91
CA LYS A 158 15.46 -12.12 7.65
C LYS A 158 16.50 -13.15 7.20
N ASP A 159 16.06 -14.39 7.02
CA ASP A 159 16.95 -15.50 6.72
C ASP A 159 16.46 -16.24 5.47
N GLY A 160 17.32 -16.35 4.46
CA GLY A 160 17.03 -17.09 3.23
C GLY A 160 16.36 -16.26 2.14
N THR A 161 15.94 -16.94 1.09
CA THR A 161 15.30 -16.34 -0.08
C THR A 161 13.82 -16.08 0.17
N PRO A 162 13.30 -14.86 -0.09
CA PRO A 162 11.88 -14.59 -0.03
C PRO A 162 11.11 -15.49 -1.01
N LYS A 163 10.09 -16.19 -0.52
CA LYS A 163 9.18 -16.99 -1.33
C LYS A 163 7.78 -16.45 -1.15
N ILE A 164 7.20 -15.98 -2.25
CA ILE A 164 5.87 -15.36 -2.24
C ILE A 164 4.98 -16.16 -3.19
N HIS A 165 3.78 -16.49 -2.74
CA HIS A 165 2.78 -17.13 -3.57
C HIS A 165 1.46 -16.37 -3.50
N ILE A 166 0.86 -16.10 -4.67
CA ILE A 166 -0.41 -15.39 -4.78
C ILE A 166 -1.45 -16.36 -5.34
N SER A 167 -2.59 -16.46 -4.70
CA SER A 167 -3.72 -17.26 -5.19
C SER A 167 -5.04 -16.51 -5.01
N ALA A 168 -6.10 -17.01 -5.65
CA ALA A 168 -7.44 -16.48 -5.51
C ALA A 168 -8.45 -17.64 -5.52
N ALA A 169 -9.45 -17.57 -4.64
CA ALA A 169 -10.55 -18.52 -4.56
C ALA A 169 -11.88 -17.78 -4.43
N VAL A 170 -12.97 -18.38 -4.89
CA VAL A 170 -14.31 -17.81 -4.69
C VAL A 170 -14.74 -18.08 -3.26
N ASP A 171 -15.17 -17.05 -2.55
CA ASP A 171 -15.76 -17.19 -1.21
C ASP A 171 -17.23 -17.62 -1.26
N GLY A 172 -17.85 -17.85 -0.07
CA GLY A 172 -19.24 -18.27 0.05
C GLY A 172 -20.26 -17.25 -0.46
N ASP A 173 -19.87 -15.98 -0.63
CA ASP A 173 -20.71 -14.86 -1.08
C ASP A 173 -20.50 -14.54 -2.58
N GLY A 174 -19.72 -15.36 -3.30
CA GLY A 174 -19.43 -15.17 -4.72
C GLY A 174 -18.44 -14.04 -5.01
N ARG A 175 -17.65 -13.64 -4.02
CA ARG A 175 -16.52 -12.71 -4.17
C ARG A 175 -15.25 -13.49 -4.37
N TRP A 176 -14.23 -12.84 -4.90
CA TRP A 176 -12.89 -13.40 -4.96
C TRP A 176 -12.10 -13.03 -3.70
N ASP A 177 -11.66 -14.05 -2.96
CA ASP A 177 -10.71 -13.92 -1.86
C ASP A 177 -9.30 -14.23 -2.39
N PHE A 178 -8.46 -13.21 -2.34
CA PHE A 178 -7.05 -13.30 -2.73
C PHE A 178 -6.20 -13.58 -1.51
N SER A 179 -5.19 -14.42 -1.66
CA SER A 179 -4.17 -14.62 -0.65
C SER A 179 -2.79 -14.27 -1.19
N VAL A 180 -2.00 -13.58 -0.37
CA VAL A 180 -0.57 -13.32 -0.62
C VAL A 180 0.20 -13.92 0.54
N GLN A 181 0.81 -15.08 0.31
CA GLN A 181 1.56 -15.84 1.29
C GLN A 181 3.06 -15.56 1.17
N ASP A 182 3.72 -15.37 2.28
CA ASP A 182 5.18 -15.23 2.39
C ASP A 182 5.79 -16.19 3.42
N ASN A 183 7.11 -16.40 3.33
CA ASN A 183 7.91 -17.15 4.29
C ASN A 183 8.76 -16.24 5.19
N GLY A 184 8.30 -15.03 5.46
CA GLY A 184 9.02 -14.03 6.22
C GLY A 184 9.03 -14.24 7.73
N ILE A 185 9.37 -13.19 8.47
CA ILE A 185 9.49 -13.21 9.94
C ILE A 185 8.17 -13.44 10.68
N GLY A 186 7.04 -13.35 9.98
CA GLY A 186 5.71 -13.46 10.58
C GLY A 186 5.34 -12.28 11.50
N ILE A 187 4.11 -12.32 12.00
CA ILE A 187 3.51 -11.27 12.83
C ILE A 187 2.91 -11.92 14.07
N ASP A 188 3.17 -11.35 15.24
CA ASP A 188 2.54 -11.77 16.50
C ASP A 188 1.03 -11.44 16.44
N PRO A 189 0.13 -12.39 16.77
CA PRO A 189 -1.32 -12.20 16.70
C PRO A 189 -1.87 -10.95 17.39
N LYS A 190 -1.24 -10.51 18.47
CA LYS A 190 -1.60 -9.26 19.18
C LYS A 190 -1.47 -7.99 18.33
N ASN A 191 -0.78 -8.08 17.18
CA ASN A 191 -0.52 -6.96 16.29
C ASN A 191 -1.37 -6.99 15.01
N PHE A 192 -2.23 -7.99 14.78
CA PHE A 192 -2.99 -8.14 13.52
C PHE A 192 -3.86 -6.94 13.18
N GLU A 193 -4.52 -6.34 14.14
CA GLU A 193 -5.28 -5.10 13.91
C GLU A 193 -4.36 -3.89 13.74
N ARG A 194 -3.27 -3.85 14.51
CA ARG A 194 -2.33 -2.73 14.54
C ARG A 194 -1.57 -2.55 13.22
N VAL A 195 -1.23 -3.63 12.51
CA VAL A 195 -0.43 -3.54 11.28
C VAL A 195 -1.10 -2.77 10.16
N PHE A 196 -2.44 -2.65 10.19
CA PHE A 196 -3.21 -1.85 9.24
C PHE A 196 -3.41 -0.39 9.66
N GLY A 197 -2.89 0.01 10.83
CA GLY A 197 -2.92 1.41 11.29
C GLY A 197 -1.89 2.27 10.56
N MET A 198 -2.21 3.57 10.38
CA MET A 198 -1.25 4.53 9.81
C MET A 198 -0.06 4.72 10.74
N PHE A 199 1.14 4.83 10.16
CA PHE A 199 2.41 5.02 10.88
C PHE A 199 2.72 3.90 11.91
N GLN A 200 2.04 2.76 11.81
CA GLN A 200 2.31 1.62 12.68
C GLN A 200 3.48 0.81 12.15
N ARG A 201 4.46 0.59 13.01
CA ARG A 201 5.63 -0.23 12.74
C ARG A 201 5.83 -1.20 13.90
N LEU A 202 6.18 -2.45 13.60
CA LEU A 202 6.47 -3.48 14.59
C LEU A 202 7.97 -3.63 14.84
N HIS A 203 8.79 -3.13 13.91
CA HIS A 203 10.24 -3.22 13.93
C HIS A 203 10.87 -1.82 13.83
N THR A 204 12.10 -1.71 14.28
CA THR A 204 12.84 -0.45 14.27
C THR A 204 13.24 -0.05 12.83
N PRO A 205 13.51 1.25 12.58
CA PRO A 205 13.99 1.72 11.27
C PRO A 205 15.28 1.04 10.80
N GLU A 206 16.11 0.63 11.74
CA GLU A 206 17.40 -0.01 11.52
C GLU A 206 17.23 -1.47 11.07
N GLU A 207 16.16 -2.15 11.53
CA GLU A 207 15.87 -3.53 11.14
C GLU A 207 15.19 -3.59 9.76
N PHE A 208 14.15 -2.77 9.57
CA PHE A 208 13.39 -2.74 8.31
C PHE A 208 12.97 -1.31 7.96
N ALA A 209 13.45 -0.79 6.84
CA ALA A 209 13.10 0.54 6.36
C ALA A 209 11.60 0.64 6.02
N GLY A 210 10.96 1.81 6.20
CA GLY A 210 9.58 2.06 5.76
C GLY A 210 8.83 3.07 6.63
N THR A 211 7.69 3.54 6.14
CA THR A 211 6.86 4.60 6.74
C THR A 211 5.76 4.09 7.66
N GLY A 212 5.38 2.82 7.55
CA GLY A 212 4.22 2.26 8.24
C GLY A 212 2.87 2.67 7.64
N ILE A 213 2.85 3.09 6.36
CA ILE A 213 1.62 3.49 5.65
C ILE A 213 1.17 2.40 4.66
N GLY A 214 2.07 1.56 4.15
CA GLY A 214 1.77 0.61 3.09
C GLY A 214 0.57 -0.30 3.37
N LEU A 215 0.49 -0.94 4.55
CA LEU A 215 -0.64 -1.81 4.91
C LEU A 215 -1.91 -1.01 5.21
N ALA A 216 -1.81 0.19 5.77
CA ALA A 216 -2.96 1.09 5.93
C ALA A 216 -3.53 1.50 4.56
N LEU A 217 -2.66 1.72 3.56
CA LEU A 217 -3.06 1.98 2.19
C LEU A 217 -3.74 0.75 1.56
N CYS A 218 -3.20 -0.46 1.78
CA CYS A 218 -3.85 -1.70 1.34
C CYS A 218 -5.27 -1.81 1.89
N LYS A 219 -5.44 -1.60 3.19
CA LYS A 219 -6.75 -1.60 3.84
C LYS A 219 -7.69 -0.58 3.21
N LYS A 220 -7.22 0.65 3.02
CA LYS A 220 -8.02 1.72 2.42
C LYS A 220 -8.45 1.40 0.99
N ILE A 221 -7.56 0.85 0.17
CA ILE A 221 -7.88 0.40 -1.19
C ILE A 221 -8.98 -0.65 -1.15
N VAL A 222 -8.79 -1.73 -0.38
CA VAL A 222 -9.74 -2.85 -0.30
C VAL A 222 -11.11 -2.40 0.21
N GLU A 223 -11.17 -1.59 1.27
CA GLU A 223 -12.42 -1.01 1.79
C GLU A 223 -13.17 -0.18 0.74
N ARG A 224 -12.46 0.58 -0.08
CA ARG A 224 -13.07 1.38 -1.16
C ARG A 224 -13.60 0.55 -2.33
N HIS A 225 -13.06 -0.65 -2.49
CA HIS A 225 -13.59 -1.66 -3.43
C HIS A 225 -14.70 -2.52 -2.80
N GLY A 226 -15.18 -2.13 -1.60
CA GLY A 226 -16.22 -2.85 -0.87
C GLY A 226 -15.77 -4.20 -0.33
N GLY A 227 -14.46 -4.42 -0.19
CA GLY A 227 -13.87 -5.65 0.33
C GLY A 227 -13.42 -5.56 1.78
N ASN A 228 -12.82 -6.64 2.24
CA ASN A 228 -12.16 -6.73 3.54
C ASN A 228 -10.73 -7.22 3.36
N ILE A 229 -9.82 -6.82 4.27
CA ILE A 229 -8.45 -7.31 4.32
C ILE A 229 -8.15 -7.83 5.73
N SER A 230 -7.44 -8.95 5.79
CA SER A 230 -7.01 -9.59 7.04
C SER A 230 -5.63 -10.19 6.89
N VAL A 231 -5.08 -10.69 7.99
CA VAL A 231 -3.79 -11.38 8.01
C VAL A 231 -3.87 -12.60 8.92
N GLU A 232 -3.31 -13.70 8.45
CA GLU A 232 -3.00 -14.90 9.22
C GLU A 232 -1.49 -15.05 9.26
N SER A 233 -0.93 -15.21 10.46
CA SER A 233 0.52 -15.28 10.61
C SER A 233 0.92 -15.92 11.92
N GLN A 234 2.10 -16.49 11.92
CA GLN A 234 2.79 -16.96 13.11
C GLN A 234 4.23 -16.45 13.07
N ALA A 235 4.71 -15.90 14.19
CA ALA A 235 6.08 -15.42 14.30
C ALA A 235 7.09 -16.50 13.90
N GLY A 236 7.98 -16.18 12.98
CA GLY A 236 8.99 -17.08 12.42
C GLY A 236 8.51 -18.04 11.33
N GLN A 237 7.23 -18.02 10.92
CA GLN A 237 6.68 -18.94 9.92
C GLN A 237 6.12 -18.22 8.66
N GLY A 238 6.24 -16.88 8.61
CA GLY A 238 5.68 -16.08 7.52
C GLY A 238 4.27 -15.59 7.79
N SER A 239 3.67 -14.97 6.79
CA SER A 239 2.33 -14.40 6.84
C SER A 239 1.53 -14.71 5.59
N THR A 240 0.21 -14.73 5.72
CA THR A 240 -0.73 -14.75 4.60
C THR A 240 -1.68 -13.58 4.76
N PHE A 241 -1.62 -12.65 3.82
CA PHE A 241 -2.56 -11.53 3.74
C PHE A 241 -3.71 -11.94 2.83
N HIS A 242 -4.94 -11.82 3.33
CA HIS A 242 -6.17 -12.09 2.60
C HIS A 242 -6.88 -10.79 2.27
N PHE A 243 -7.42 -10.65 1.06
CA PHE A 243 -8.30 -9.53 0.71
C PHE A 243 -9.38 -9.96 -0.29
N SER A 244 -10.59 -9.43 -0.11
CA SER A 244 -11.73 -9.78 -0.96
C SER A 244 -12.11 -8.67 -1.92
N LEU A 245 -12.46 -9.04 -3.17
CA LEU A 245 -12.95 -8.13 -4.20
C LEU A 245 -14.21 -8.70 -4.86
N ALA A 246 -15.06 -7.81 -5.40
CA ALA A 246 -16.24 -8.23 -6.14
C ALA A 246 -15.84 -8.90 -7.47
N ALA A 247 -16.48 -10.02 -7.81
CA ALA A 247 -16.31 -10.66 -9.09
C ALA A 247 -16.75 -9.71 -10.23
N SER A 248 -16.09 -9.78 -11.38
CA SER A 248 -16.61 -9.16 -12.60
C SER A 248 -17.78 -9.99 -13.14
N PHE A 249 -18.72 -9.32 -13.79
CA PHE A 249 -19.90 -9.99 -14.37
C PHE A 249 -19.53 -11.05 -15.45
N GLU A 250 -18.31 -11.02 -15.97
CA GLU A 250 -17.79 -11.98 -16.96
C GLU A 250 -17.05 -13.18 -16.34
N GLY A 251 -16.86 -13.23 -15.03
CA GLY A 251 -15.93 -14.17 -14.37
C GLY A 251 -16.53 -15.10 -13.32
N VAL A 252 -17.84 -15.20 -13.21
CA VAL A 252 -18.46 -16.21 -12.33
C VAL A 252 -18.56 -17.52 -13.10
N PRO A 253 -17.81 -18.58 -12.76
CA PRO A 253 -18.08 -19.91 -13.27
C PRO A 253 -19.49 -20.27 -12.79
N LEU A 254 -20.44 -20.43 -13.71
CA LEU A 254 -21.71 -21.08 -13.39
C LEU A 254 -21.39 -22.42 -12.71
N ALA A 255 -21.76 -22.52 -11.44
CA ALA A 255 -21.66 -23.77 -10.70
C ALA A 255 -22.42 -24.85 -11.47
N ALA A 256 -21.72 -25.89 -11.87
CA ALA A 256 -22.26 -27.07 -12.52
C ALA A 256 -22.98 -27.97 -11.50
#